data_4447b206af4b4c7a79f16123ffd836a3
#
_entry.id   4447b206af4b4c7a79f16123ffd836a3
#
_cell.length_a   1.000
_cell.length_b   1.000
_cell.length_c   1.000
_cell.angle_alpha   90.00
_cell.angle_beta   90.00
_cell.angle_gamma   90.00
#
_symmetry.space_group_name_H-M   'P 1'
#
loop_
_entity.id
_entity.type
_entity.pdbx_description
1 polymer ?
#
loop_
_entity_poly.entity_id
_entity_poly.type
_entity_poly.pdbx_seq_one_letter_code
_entity_poly.pdbx_strand_id
1 'polypeptide(L)'
;KIYSGTQLGYFNQAQKLKDMPVNSTMQSIQSVTFPALAKIGGDEKKFSESYRSVVMVTAYIMFPMMAGLIATAEEIYTLLLKPDWHPAIPYFRVLCIVGFFYPIAAISYNILKVKSNGSIILRLEIIKKVIMTLVLCLTIPHSVMAVSWGLAVMAASEMCLNIVAARRYAEVSITRLAFTLLPIVITTSIMYLAVYF
;
A
#
# COMPACT_ATOMS: atom_id res chain seq x y z
N LYS A 1 -29.78 0.17 8.10
CA LYS A 1 -28.87 -0.02 6.92
C LYS A 1 -28.28 1.32 6.55
N ILE A 2 -26.98 1.50 6.75
CA ILE A 2 -26.29 2.77 6.47
C ILE A 2 -26.05 2.93 4.94
N TYR A 3 -25.81 1.82 4.23
CA TYR A 3 -25.55 1.81 2.77
C TYR A 3 -26.44 0.83 2.02
N SER A 4 -26.64 1.06 0.71
CA SER A 4 -27.31 0.08 -0.15
C SER A 4 -26.41 -1.13 -0.40
N GLY A 5 -27.01 -2.31 -0.56
CA GLY A 5 -26.26 -3.53 -0.91
C GLY A 5 -25.50 -3.39 -2.23
N THR A 6 -26.03 -2.60 -3.17
CA THR A 6 -25.41 -2.33 -4.47
C THR A 6 -24.10 -1.54 -4.33
N GLN A 7 -24.08 -0.48 -3.51
CA GLN A 7 -22.86 0.31 -3.28
C GLN A 7 -21.76 -0.51 -2.61
N LEU A 8 -22.11 -1.37 -1.64
CA LEU A 8 -21.17 -2.30 -1.04
C LEU A 8 -20.69 -3.35 -2.05
N GLY A 9 -21.55 -3.78 -2.99
CA GLY A 9 -21.17 -4.66 -4.09
C GLY A 9 -20.09 -4.03 -4.98
N TYR A 10 -20.27 -2.78 -5.39
CA TYR A 10 -19.28 -2.06 -6.20
C TYR A 10 -17.94 -1.89 -5.47
N PHE A 11 -17.96 -1.50 -4.22
CA PHE A 11 -16.77 -1.39 -3.39
C PHE A 11 -16.03 -2.74 -3.26
N ASN A 12 -16.75 -3.80 -2.94
CA ASN A 12 -16.16 -5.14 -2.78
C ASN A 12 -15.56 -5.67 -4.10
N GLN A 13 -16.23 -5.41 -5.24
CA GLN A 13 -15.70 -5.80 -6.55
C GLN A 13 -14.42 -5.03 -6.89
N ALA A 14 -14.43 -3.73 -6.67
CA ALA A 14 -13.27 -2.87 -6.86
C ALA A 14 -12.08 -3.32 -5.98
N GLN A 15 -12.36 -3.64 -4.72
CA GLN A 15 -11.33 -4.14 -3.80
C GLN A 15 -10.74 -5.47 -4.26
N LYS A 16 -11.58 -6.44 -4.62
CA LYS A 16 -11.12 -7.74 -5.11
C LYS A 16 -10.23 -7.61 -6.34
N LEU A 17 -10.66 -6.80 -7.32
CA LEU A 17 -9.92 -6.60 -8.56
C LEU A 17 -8.54 -5.98 -8.30
N LYS A 18 -8.45 -4.98 -7.41
CA LYS A 18 -7.18 -4.38 -6.99
C LYS A 18 -6.33 -5.37 -6.18
N ASP A 19 -6.92 -6.15 -5.29
CA ASP A 19 -6.19 -7.04 -4.39
C ASP A 19 -5.51 -8.21 -5.11
N MET A 20 -6.04 -8.68 -6.23
CA MET A 20 -5.46 -9.78 -7.00
C MET A 20 -3.99 -9.52 -7.40
N PRO A 21 -3.65 -8.47 -8.16
CA PRO A 21 -2.27 -8.20 -8.53
C PRO A 21 -1.41 -7.77 -7.33
N VAL A 22 -1.97 -7.01 -6.39
CA VAL A 22 -1.24 -6.55 -5.19
C VAL A 22 -0.78 -7.72 -4.33
N ASN A 23 -1.70 -8.62 -3.98
CA ASN A 23 -1.40 -9.74 -3.10
C ASN A 23 -0.44 -10.73 -3.76
N SER A 24 -0.63 -11.06 -5.04
CA SER A 24 0.26 -11.95 -5.78
C SER A 24 1.68 -11.42 -5.85
N THR A 25 1.84 -10.13 -6.16
CA THR A 25 3.15 -9.48 -6.23
C THR A 25 3.80 -9.40 -4.85
N MET A 26 3.05 -8.97 -3.83
CA MET A 26 3.57 -8.84 -2.47
C MET A 26 3.94 -10.18 -1.86
N GLN A 27 3.16 -11.23 -2.08
CA GLN A 27 3.47 -12.57 -1.61
C GLN A 27 4.77 -13.09 -2.22
N SER A 28 4.99 -12.88 -3.52
CA SER A 28 6.24 -13.24 -4.20
C SER A 28 7.45 -12.48 -3.64
N ILE A 29 7.32 -11.18 -3.44
CA ILE A 29 8.40 -10.35 -2.86
C ILE A 29 8.70 -10.77 -1.43
N GLN A 30 7.69 -10.92 -0.59
CA GLN A 30 7.88 -11.23 0.83
C GLN A 30 8.44 -12.64 1.07
N SER A 31 8.09 -13.63 0.24
CA SER A 31 8.60 -14.99 0.36
C SER A 31 10.12 -15.09 0.21
N VAL A 32 10.72 -14.18 -0.56
CA VAL A 32 12.16 -14.11 -0.77
C VAL A 32 12.84 -13.13 0.20
N THR A 33 12.23 -11.97 0.41
CA THR A 33 12.87 -10.87 1.14
C THR A 33 12.88 -11.08 2.65
N PHE A 34 11.83 -11.65 3.22
CA PHE A 34 11.74 -11.86 4.66
C PHE A 34 12.83 -12.82 5.18
N PRO A 35 13.04 -14.03 4.59
CA PRO A 35 14.13 -14.91 5.00
C PRO A 35 15.52 -14.31 4.75
N ALA A 36 15.70 -13.56 3.65
CA ALA A 36 16.97 -12.91 3.34
C ALA A 36 17.34 -11.87 4.39
N LEU A 37 16.41 -10.98 4.76
CA LEU A 37 16.61 -9.98 5.81
C LEU A 37 16.85 -10.63 7.19
N ALA A 38 16.16 -11.71 7.51
CA ALA A 38 16.35 -12.42 8.77
C ALA A 38 17.77 -13.01 8.91
N LYS A 39 18.36 -13.51 7.80
CA LYS A 39 19.74 -14.03 7.79
C LYS A 39 20.80 -12.94 7.96
N ILE A 40 20.55 -11.73 7.52
CA ILE A 40 21.51 -10.61 7.57
C ILE A 40 21.44 -9.85 8.90
N GLY A 41 20.50 -10.18 9.77
CA GLY A 41 20.18 -9.43 11.00
C GLY A 41 21.34 -9.08 11.94
N GLY A 42 22.51 -9.71 11.80
CA GLY A 42 23.72 -9.43 12.59
C GLY A 42 24.63 -8.32 12.02
N ASP A 43 24.47 -7.92 10.76
CA ASP A 43 25.27 -6.89 10.09
C ASP A 43 24.37 -5.67 9.78
N GLU A 44 24.44 -4.63 10.62
CA GLU A 44 23.57 -3.45 10.55
C GLU A 44 23.68 -2.73 9.19
N LYS A 45 24.89 -2.60 8.65
CA LYS A 45 25.11 -1.90 7.38
C LYS A 45 24.48 -2.67 6.21
N LYS A 46 24.78 -3.96 6.12
CA LYS A 46 24.18 -4.82 5.07
C LYS A 46 22.67 -4.91 5.21
N PHE A 47 22.16 -4.94 6.43
CA PHE A 47 20.73 -4.95 6.70
C PHE A 47 20.05 -3.68 6.19
N SER A 48 20.62 -2.52 6.48
CA SER A 48 20.10 -1.20 6.02
C SER A 48 20.11 -1.08 4.49
N GLU A 49 21.20 -1.52 3.85
CA GLU A 49 21.33 -1.52 2.38
C GLU A 49 20.32 -2.49 1.75
N SER A 50 20.17 -3.69 2.31
CA SER A 50 19.20 -4.68 1.82
C SER A 50 17.76 -4.20 1.97
N TYR A 51 17.41 -3.62 3.12
CA TYR A 51 16.09 -3.03 3.30
C TYR A 51 15.77 -1.96 2.25
N ARG A 52 16.69 -1.03 2.05
CA ARG A 52 16.53 0.03 1.05
C ARG A 52 16.35 -0.56 -0.36
N SER A 53 17.14 -1.56 -0.71
CA SER A 53 17.05 -2.26 -1.99
C SER A 53 15.68 -2.92 -2.17
N VAL A 54 15.18 -3.61 -1.14
CA VAL A 54 13.85 -4.25 -1.16
C VAL A 54 12.74 -3.23 -1.34
N VAL A 55 12.78 -2.12 -0.59
CA VAL A 55 11.78 -1.05 -0.74
C VAL A 55 11.82 -0.46 -2.16
N MET A 56 13.02 -0.24 -2.70
CA MET A 56 13.20 0.31 -4.05
C MET A 56 12.65 -0.63 -5.12
N VAL A 57 13.01 -1.91 -5.09
CA VAL A 57 12.51 -2.92 -6.05
C VAL A 57 11.00 -3.05 -5.96
N THR A 58 10.46 -3.08 -4.75
CA THR A 58 9.02 -3.16 -4.53
C THR A 58 8.29 -1.95 -5.07
N ALA A 59 8.78 -0.75 -4.80
CA ALA A 59 8.19 0.47 -5.33
C ALA A 59 8.29 0.54 -6.87
N TYR A 60 9.42 0.09 -7.44
CA TYR A 60 9.62 0.05 -8.88
C TYR A 60 8.64 -0.87 -9.61
N ILE A 61 8.18 -1.94 -8.97
CA ILE A 61 7.16 -2.85 -9.52
C ILE A 61 5.74 -2.32 -9.23
N MET A 62 5.48 -1.95 -7.97
CA MET A 62 4.14 -1.65 -7.51
C MET A 62 3.61 -0.29 -8.00
N PHE A 63 4.48 0.73 -8.08
CA PHE A 63 4.02 2.07 -8.45
C PHE A 63 3.55 2.12 -9.91
N PRO A 64 4.32 1.65 -10.91
CA PRO A 64 3.82 1.59 -12.28
C PRO A 64 2.58 0.70 -12.42
N MET A 65 2.54 -0.43 -11.71
CA MET A 65 1.38 -1.32 -11.72
C MET A 65 0.12 -0.61 -11.23
N MET A 66 0.18 0.08 -10.08
CA MET A 66 -0.98 0.81 -9.55
C MET A 66 -1.38 1.98 -10.43
N ALA A 67 -0.43 2.74 -10.94
CA ALA A 67 -0.69 3.85 -11.84
C ALA A 67 -1.32 3.36 -13.16
N GLY A 68 -0.83 2.26 -13.72
CA GLY A 68 -1.41 1.61 -14.88
C GLY A 68 -2.86 1.18 -14.64
N LEU A 69 -3.14 0.52 -13.52
CA LEU A 69 -4.50 0.12 -13.14
C LEU A 69 -5.45 1.31 -12.98
N ILE A 70 -4.97 2.46 -12.47
CA ILE A 70 -5.77 3.68 -12.37
C ILE A 70 -6.04 4.26 -13.76
N ALA A 71 -5.01 4.32 -14.62
CA ALA A 71 -5.14 4.88 -15.96
C ALA A 71 -6.08 4.07 -16.85
N THR A 72 -5.93 2.73 -16.82
CA THR A 72 -6.72 1.80 -17.65
C THR A 72 -7.95 1.22 -16.94
N ALA A 73 -8.46 1.91 -15.91
CA ALA A 73 -9.58 1.41 -15.12
C ALA A 73 -10.85 1.20 -15.94
N GLU A 74 -11.17 2.09 -16.88
CA GLU A 74 -12.36 2.00 -17.72
C GLU A 74 -12.26 0.83 -18.71
N GLU A 75 -11.10 0.66 -19.34
CA GLU A 75 -10.82 -0.43 -20.26
C GLU A 75 -10.88 -1.79 -19.55
N ILE A 76 -10.30 -1.89 -18.37
CA ILE A 76 -10.33 -3.10 -17.55
C ILE A 76 -11.78 -3.49 -17.21
N TYR A 77 -12.59 -2.52 -16.78
CA TYR A 77 -13.99 -2.77 -16.44
C TYR A 77 -14.82 -3.12 -17.67
N THR A 78 -14.57 -2.49 -18.81
CA THR A 78 -15.25 -2.77 -20.07
C THR A 78 -14.91 -4.15 -20.63
N LEU A 79 -13.63 -4.57 -20.52
CA LEU A 79 -13.17 -5.85 -21.08
C LEU A 79 -13.47 -7.04 -20.16
N LEU A 80 -13.35 -6.89 -18.85
CA LEU A 80 -13.43 -8.01 -17.90
C LEU A 80 -14.80 -8.14 -17.24
N LEU A 81 -15.60 -7.08 -17.19
CA LEU A 81 -16.85 -7.04 -16.45
C LEU A 81 -18.01 -6.56 -17.32
N LYS A 82 -19.23 -6.85 -16.88
CA LYS A 82 -20.44 -6.34 -17.53
C LYS A 82 -20.60 -4.83 -17.26
N PRO A 83 -21.33 -4.09 -18.15
CA PRO A 83 -21.55 -2.64 -17.99
C PRO A 83 -22.15 -2.25 -16.64
N ASP A 84 -22.90 -3.13 -15.99
CA ASP A 84 -23.49 -2.90 -14.67
C ASP A 84 -22.44 -2.62 -13.57
N TRP A 85 -21.17 -2.95 -13.81
CA TRP A 85 -20.09 -2.74 -12.88
C TRP A 85 -19.31 -1.41 -13.08
N HIS A 86 -19.63 -0.64 -14.12
CA HIS A 86 -18.97 0.67 -14.36
C HIS A 86 -19.05 1.63 -13.16
N PRO A 87 -20.15 1.66 -12.36
CA PRO A 87 -20.18 2.49 -11.17
C PRO A 87 -19.14 2.13 -10.09
N ALA A 88 -18.46 0.99 -10.22
CA ALA A 88 -17.36 0.59 -9.32
C ALA A 88 -16.01 1.24 -9.68
N ILE A 89 -15.84 1.79 -10.89
CA ILE A 89 -14.59 2.39 -11.37
C ILE A 89 -14.04 3.48 -10.43
N PRO A 90 -14.84 4.46 -9.94
CA PRO A 90 -14.33 5.45 -9.00
C PRO A 90 -13.77 4.84 -7.71
N TYR A 91 -14.42 3.81 -7.17
CA TYR A 91 -13.93 3.07 -6.00
C TYR A 91 -12.62 2.37 -6.30
N PHE A 92 -12.50 1.74 -7.46
CA PHE A 92 -11.30 1.05 -7.91
C PHE A 92 -10.10 2.00 -8.01
N ARG A 93 -10.27 3.16 -8.63
CA ARG A 93 -9.23 4.19 -8.74
C ARG A 93 -8.73 4.64 -7.35
N VAL A 94 -9.64 4.93 -6.42
CA VAL A 94 -9.27 5.32 -5.04
C VAL A 94 -8.58 4.18 -4.30
N LEU A 95 -9.08 2.95 -4.43
CA LEU A 95 -8.47 1.79 -3.78
C LEU A 95 -7.09 1.45 -4.35
N CYS A 96 -6.82 1.71 -5.63
CA CYS A 96 -5.47 1.57 -6.19
C CYS A 96 -4.47 2.55 -5.54
N ILE A 97 -4.92 3.72 -5.03
CA ILE A 97 -4.06 4.62 -4.25
C ILE A 97 -3.54 3.93 -2.98
N VAL A 98 -4.35 3.11 -2.33
CA VAL A 98 -3.92 2.29 -1.17
C VAL A 98 -2.75 1.37 -1.56
N GLY A 99 -2.75 0.87 -2.81
CA GLY A 99 -1.71 0.00 -3.34
C GLY A 99 -0.32 0.64 -3.45
N PHE A 100 -0.20 1.98 -3.46
CA PHE A 100 1.10 2.64 -3.39
C PHE A 100 1.72 2.59 -1.99
N PHE A 101 0.91 2.70 -0.95
CA PHE A 101 1.37 2.79 0.45
C PHE A 101 1.57 1.42 1.10
N TYR A 102 0.67 0.48 0.84
CA TYR A 102 0.64 -0.83 1.47
C TYR A 102 1.96 -1.61 1.35
N PRO A 103 2.62 -1.72 0.17
CA PRO A 103 3.83 -2.51 0.03
C PRO A 103 4.99 -1.98 0.90
N ILE A 104 5.17 -0.66 0.92
CA ILE A 104 6.23 -0.01 1.71
C ILE A 104 5.95 -0.19 3.21
N ALA A 105 4.68 -0.05 3.61
CA ALA A 105 4.25 -0.29 4.98
C ALA A 105 4.54 -1.74 5.42
N ALA A 106 4.24 -2.72 4.57
CA ALA A 106 4.43 -4.14 4.85
C ALA A 106 5.91 -4.51 4.99
N ILE A 107 6.78 -4.01 4.12
CA ILE A 107 8.23 -4.25 4.20
C ILE A 107 8.80 -3.63 5.46
N SER A 108 8.45 -2.37 5.76
CA SER A 108 8.89 -1.69 6.97
C SER A 108 8.43 -2.40 8.24
N TYR A 109 7.22 -2.96 8.23
CA TYR A 109 6.70 -3.77 9.33
C TYR A 109 7.44 -5.11 9.50
N ASN A 110 7.87 -5.73 8.39
CA ASN A 110 8.67 -6.97 8.46
C ASN A 110 10.02 -6.75 9.17
N ILE A 111 10.63 -5.58 9.03
CA ILE A 111 11.83 -5.22 9.81
C ILE A 111 11.56 -5.25 11.31
N LEU A 112 10.44 -4.68 11.72
CA LEU A 112 10.06 -4.68 13.13
C LEU A 112 9.89 -6.11 13.66
N LYS A 113 9.32 -7.01 12.85
CA LYS A 113 9.20 -8.43 13.20
C LYS A 113 10.55 -9.12 13.37
N VAL A 114 11.56 -8.73 12.58
CA VAL A 114 12.89 -9.36 12.63
C VAL A 114 13.74 -8.79 13.76
N LYS A 115 13.68 -7.47 14.01
CA LYS A 115 14.65 -6.78 14.88
C LYS A 115 14.06 -6.18 16.15
N SER A 116 12.74 -6.04 16.29
CA SER A 116 12.16 -5.39 17.45
C SER A 116 11.57 -6.38 18.46
N ASN A 117 11.32 -5.89 19.67
CA ASN A 117 10.63 -6.63 20.71
C ASN A 117 9.10 -6.58 20.48
N GLY A 118 8.40 -7.64 20.86
CA GLY A 118 6.94 -7.75 20.72
C GLY A 118 6.15 -6.59 21.33
N SER A 119 6.66 -5.95 22.39
CA SER A 119 6.02 -4.78 23.02
C SER A 119 5.93 -3.56 22.11
N ILE A 120 6.92 -3.36 21.22
CA ILE A 120 6.93 -2.24 20.27
C ILE A 120 5.92 -2.49 19.16
N ILE A 121 5.87 -3.74 18.66
CA ILE A 121 4.87 -4.16 17.67
C ILE A 121 3.46 -3.97 18.25
N LEU A 122 3.23 -4.40 19.50
CA LEU A 122 1.94 -4.25 20.15
C LEU A 122 1.51 -2.78 20.26
N ARG A 123 2.41 -1.89 20.73
CA ARG A 123 2.13 -0.44 20.82
C ARG A 123 1.80 0.15 19.44
N LEU A 124 2.54 -0.23 18.43
CA LEU A 124 2.32 0.23 17.05
C LEU A 124 0.95 -0.23 16.54
N GLU A 125 0.58 -1.49 16.78
CA GLU A 125 -0.72 -2.03 16.39
C GLU A 125 -1.88 -1.34 17.13
N ILE A 126 -1.72 -1.02 18.41
CA ILE A 126 -2.72 -0.25 19.16
C ILE A 126 -2.93 1.13 18.52
N ILE A 127 -1.84 1.85 18.21
CA ILE A 127 -1.93 3.17 17.57
C ILE A 127 -2.64 3.07 16.22
N LYS A 128 -2.28 2.09 15.38
CA LYS A 128 -2.95 1.85 14.10
C LYS A 128 -4.45 1.57 14.27
N LYS A 129 -4.83 0.76 15.26
CA LYS A 129 -6.24 0.45 15.54
C LYS A 129 -7.02 1.67 16.00
N VAL A 130 -6.41 2.53 16.82
CA VAL A 130 -7.04 3.81 17.22
C VAL A 130 -7.27 4.70 16.00
N ILE A 131 -6.25 4.88 15.15
CA ILE A 131 -6.38 5.66 13.91
C ILE A 131 -7.46 5.06 13.01
N MET A 132 -7.47 3.74 12.83
CA MET A 132 -8.48 3.03 12.05
C MET A 132 -9.89 3.32 12.56
N THR A 133 -10.10 3.19 13.87
CA THR A 133 -11.41 3.44 14.50
C THR A 133 -11.86 4.88 14.28
N LEU A 134 -10.96 5.86 14.49
CA LEU A 134 -11.27 7.27 14.27
C LEU A 134 -11.64 7.57 12.80
N VAL A 135 -10.84 7.08 11.86
CA VAL A 135 -11.10 7.28 10.42
C VAL A 135 -12.43 6.64 10.02
N LEU A 136 -12.72 5.43 10.48
CA LEU A 136 -13.98 4.74 10.17
C LEU A 136 -15.18 5.47 10.82
N CYS A 137 -15.08 5.92 12.06
CA CYS A 137 -16.14 6.70 12.71
C CYS A 137 -16.46 8.00 11.95
N LEU A 138 -15.43 8.64 11.35
CA LEU A 138 -15.61 9.85 10.57
C LEU A 138 -16.15 9.58 9.16
N THR A 139 -15.77 8.46 8.52
CA THR A 139 -16.09 8.21 7.11
C THR A 139 -17.40 7.43 6.91
N ILE A 140 -17.72 6.48 7.81
CA ILE A 140 -18.92 5.64 7.71
C ILE A 140 -20.23 6.47 7.64
N PRO A 141 -20.42 7.58 8.39
CA PRO A 141 -21.67 8.32 8.30
C PRO A 141 -21.92 9.02 6.95
N HIS A 142 -20.88 9.22 6.13
CA HIS A 142 -20.96 10.01 4.92
C HIS A 142 -21.29 9.16 3.67
N SER A 143 -20.38 8.29 3.26
CA SER A 143 -20.59 7.45 2.06
C SER A 143 -19.55 6.33 1.95
N VAL A 144 -19.83 5.31 1.11
CA VAL A 144 -18.85 4.26 0.76
C VAL A 144 -17.61 4.85 0.10
N MET A 145 -17.77 5.94 -0.69
CA MET A 145 -16.64 6.66 -1.29
C MET A 145 -15.77 7.33 -0.21
N ALA A 146 -16.37 7.93 0.82
CA ALA A 146 -15.64 8.48 1.96
C ALA A 146 -14.86 7.38 2.71
N VAL A 147 -15.42 6.19 2.86
CA VAL A 147 -14.72 5.02 3.42
C VAL A 147 -13.52 4.63 2.54
N SER A 148 -13.67 4.64 1.22
CA SER A 148 -12.57 4.33 0.28
C SER A 148 -11.40 5.31 0.45
N TRP A 149 -11.67 6.60 0.54
CA TRP A 149 -10.65 7.63 0.86
C TRP A 149 -10.08 7.46 2.27
N GLY A 150 -10.92 7.10 3.23
CA GLY A 150 -10.48 6.75 4.58
C GLY A 150 -9.43 5.63 4.58
N LEU A 151 -9.65 4.59 3.77
CA LEU A 151 -8.67 3.51 3.62
C LEU A 151 -7.34 3.99 3.03
N ALA A 152 -7.35 4.94 2.09
CA ALA A 152 -6.13 5.54 1.55
C ALA A 152 -5.37 6.34 2.63
N VAL A 153 -6.07 7.14 3.44
CA VAL A 153 -5.48 7.85 4.58
C VAL A 153 -4.90 6.88 5.61
N MET A 154 -5.62 5.79 5.91
CA MET A 154 -5.14 4.75 6.81
C MET A 154 -3.86 4.08 6.28
N ALA A 155 -3.81 3.71 5.00
CA ALA A 155 -2.64 3.09 4.39
C ALA A 155 -1.42 4.04 4.39
N ALA A 156 -1.64 5.33 4.12
CA ALA A 156 -0.58 6.35 4.20
C ALA A 156 -0.07 6.51 5.64
N SER A 157 -0.97 6.59 6.63
CA SER A 157 -0.60 6.69 8.04
C SER A 157 0.14 5.44 8.54
N GLU A 158 -0.30 4.26 8.12
CA GLU A 158 0.38 2.99 8.43
C GLU A 158 1.80 2.94 7.84
N MET A 159 1.97 3.37 6.59
CA MET A 159 3.28 3.49 5.97
C MET A 159 4.19 4.42 6.77
N CYS A 160 3.72 5.61 7.12
CA CYS A 160 4.49 6.58 7.90
C CYS A 160 4.89 6.02 9.28
N LEU A 161 3.95 5.42 10.01
CA LEU A 161 4.20 4.83 11.33
C LEU A 161 5.22 3.69 11.25
N ASN A 162 5.08 2.79 10.28
CA ASN A 162 5.99 1.68 10.11
C ASN A 162 7.39 2.13 9.72
N ILE A 163 7.54 3.13 8.83
CA ILE A 163 8.85 3.70 8.46
C ILE A 163 9.49 4.39 9.68
N VAL A 164 8.75 5.20 10.42
CA VAL A 164 9.26 5.89 11.61
C VAL A 164 9.70 4.90 12.69
N ALA A 165 8.95 3.83 12.89
CA ALA A 165 9.34 2.79 13.83
C ALA A 165 10.56 1.99 13.32
N ALA A 166 10.58 1.60 12.05
CA ALA A 166 11.63 0.80 11.44
C ALA A 166 12.98 1.54 11.37
N ARG A 167 12.98 2.89 11.25
CA ARG A 167 14.22 3.68 11.14
C ARG A 167 15.20 3.44 12.28
N ARG A 168 14.70 3.16 13.50
CA ARG A 168 15.52 2.90 14.69
C ARG A 168 16.27 1.57 14.61
N TYR A 169 15.74 0.61 13.83
CA TYR A 169 16.25 -0.74 13.72
C TYR A 169 17.02 -0.99 12.43
N ALA A 170 16.74 -0.22 11.40
CA ALA A 170 17.38 -0.33 10.10
C ALA A 170 18.44 0.74 9.84
N GLU A 171 18.63 1.69 10.78
CA GLU A 171 19.54 2.85 10.64
C GLU A 171 19.35 3.61 9.32
N VAL A 172 18.13 3.62 8.79
CA VAL A 172 17.81 4.23 7.51
C VAL A 172 17.34 5.67 7.71
N SER A 173 17.98 6.58 7.02
CA SER A 173 17.52 7.97 6.93
C SER A 173 16.27 8.04 6.07
N ILE A 174 15.19 8.62 6.62
CA ILE A 174 13.92 8.85 5.90
C ILE A 174 14.17 9.69 4.64
N THR A 175 15.04 10.68 4.73
CA THR A 175 15.41 11.53 3.59
C THR A 175 16.06 10.72 2.47
N ARG A 176 16.98 9.82 2.78
CA ARG A 176 17.57 8.91 1.78
C ARG A 176 16.53 7.99 1.14
N LEU A 177 15.59 7.48 1.93
CA LEU A 177 14.49 6.66 1.41
C LEU A 177 13.61 7.47 0.45
N ALA A 178 13.23 8.68 0.84
CA ALA A 178 12.44 9.59 0.00
C ALA A 178 13.16 9.92 -1.31
N PHE A 179 14.46 10.26 -1.27
CA PHE A 179 15.26 10.48 -2.48
C PHE A 179 15.37 9.24 -3.37
N THR A 180 15.36 8.05 -2.78
CA THR A 180 15.37 6.79 -3.55
C THR A 180 14.03 6.55 -4.26
N LEU A 181 12.91 6.93 -3.65
CA LEU A 181 11.57 6.77 -4.23
C LEU A 181 11.22 7.87 -5.23
N LEU A 182 11.82 9.05 -5.11
CA LEU A 182 11.51 10.22 -5.95
C LEU A 182 11.59 9.91 -7.47
N PRO A 183 12.68 9.32 -8.02
CA PRO A 183 12.75 9.00 -9.45
C PRO A 183 11.66 8.00 -9.87
N ILE A 184 11.30 7.05 -9.00
CA ILE A 184 10.25 6.07 -9.28
C ILE A 184 8.89 6.77 -9.38
N VAL A 185 8.61 7.71 -8.47
CA VAL A 185 7.39 8.52 -8.50
C VAL A 185 7.32 9.36 -9.78
N ILE A 186 8.44 10.01 -10.17
CA ILE A 186 8.50 10.84 -11.39
C ILE A 186 8.25 9.98 -12.64
N THR A 187 8.96 8.86 -12.79
CA THR A 187 8.80 7.97 -13.96
C THR A 187 7.40 7.36 -14.02
N THR A 188 6.84 6.98 -12.88
CA THR A 188 5.46 6.49 -12.76
C THR A 188 4.45 7.56 -13.17
N SER A 189 4.67 8.81 -12.75
CA SER A 189 3.78 9.93 -13.09
C SER A 189 3.82 10.23 -14.60
N ILE A 190 5.01 10.19 -15.22
CA ILE A 190 5.18 10.35 -16.68
C ILE A 190 4.44 9.21 -17.40
N MET A 191 4.65 7.97 -16.97
CA MET A 191 3.95 6.81 -17.55
C MET A 191 2.43 6.95 -17.42
N TYR A 192 1.93 7.36 -16.25
CA TYR A 192 0.49 7.58 -16.03
C TYR A 192 -0.07 8.62 -17.02
N LEU A 193 0.61 9.75 -17.18
CA LEU A 193 0.20 10.79 -18.12
C LEU A 193 0.22 10.27 -19.57
N ALA A 194 1.25 9.53 -19.97
CA ALA A 194 1.36 8.97 -21.32
C ALA A 194 0.30 7.90 -21.65
N VAL A 195 -0.24 7.21 -20.66
CA VAL A 195 -1.30 6.20 -20.84
C VAL A 195 -2.68 6.84 -20.77
N TYR A 196 -2.84 7.91 -19.97
CA TYR A 196 -4.13 8.56 -19.75
C TYR A 196 -4.51 9.53 -20.88
N PHE A 197 -3.53 10.15 -21.56
CA PHE A 197 -3.72 11.07 -22.70
C PHE A 197 -3.33 10.43 -24.04
#